data_a2ef4d41da246f55f13b8b078d0a14bd
#
_entry.id   a2ef4d41da246f55f13b8b078d0a14bd
#
_cell.length_a   1.000
_cell.length_b   1.000
_cell.length_c   1.000
_cell.angle_alpha   90.00
_cell.angle_beta   90.00
_cell.angle_gamma   90.00
#
_symmetry.space_group_name_H-M   'P 1'
#
loop_
_entity.id
_entity.type
_entity.pdbx_description
1 polymer ?
#
loop_
_entity_poly.entity_id
_entity_poly.type
_entity_poly.pdbx_seq_one_letter_code
_entity_poly.pdbx_strand_id
1 'polypeptide(L)'
;MSDFQHAQLDWDENGQPLSRAFGDVYFSRHSGLNETRHVFLATNRLAERFAALGDGEVLCIGETGFGTGLNFLCAWQLFERVAPAGARLEFVSVEKFPLAATDLRRALALWPELAPWSEALLGQYLAVHPGFQRLAFAGARVGLSLLLGDALECLPQLDARVDAWFLDGFAPAKNPDMWSPALFAELARLSAPQATLGTFTSAGFVRRGLIEAGFAMQRVPGYGQKREMLSGTYQGPPANAGKPWYARPAPHAGRRAALVVGGGL
;
A
#
# COMPACT_ATOMS: atom_id res chain seq x y z
N MET A 1 2.67 -19.65 16.58
CA MET A 1 3.34 -19.09 15.39
C MET A 1 2.54 -19.62 14.21
N SER A 2 1.82 -18.78 13.47
CA SER A 2 1.15 -19.22 12.25
C SER A 2 2.23 -19.62 11.25
N ASP A 3 2.07 -20.79 10.63
CA ASP A 3 3.00 -21.24 9.58
C ASP A 3 2.98 -20.21 8.45
N PHE A 4 4.13 -19.58 8.18
CA PHE A 4 4.30 -18.68 7.06
C PHE A 4 4.14 -19.47 5.76
N GLN A 5 3.21 -19.04 4.93
CA GLN A 5 2.87 -19.73 3.69
C GLN A 5 2.85 -18.75 2.53
N HIS A 6 3.39 -19.18 1.39
CA HIS A 6 3.19 -18.46 0.13
C HIS A 6 1.75 -18.66 -0.38
N ALA A 7 1.26 -17.67 -1.11
CA ALA A 7 0.00 -17.79 -1.82
C ALA A 7 0.00 -19.00 -2.75
N GLN A 8 -1.08 -19.76 -2.74
CA GLN A 8 -1.33 -20.82 -3.71
C GLN A 8 -2.22 -20.28 -4.83
N LEU A 9 -1.71 -20.34 -6.04
CA LEU A 9 -2.34 -19.75 -7.20
C LEU A 9 -2.82 -20.79 -8.19
N ASP A 10 -3.93 -20.48 -8.84
CA ASP A 10 -4.27 -20.97 -10.16
C ASP A 10 -4.06 -19.85 -11.18
N TRP A 11 -3.92 -20.23 -12.44
CA TRP A 11 -3.73 -19.31 -13.53
C TRP A 11 -4.77 -19.60 -14.61
N ASP A 12 -5.50 -18.60 -15.03
CA ASP A 12 -6.44 -18.77 -16.13
C ASP A 12 -5.70 -18.91 -17.47
N GLU A 13 -6.45 -19.19 -18.53
CA GLU A 13 -5.93 -19.33 -19.90
C GLU A 13 -5.20 -18.08 -20.41
N ASN A 14 -5.45 -16.95 -19.79
CA ASN A 14 -4.87 -15.65 -20.11
C ASN A 14 -3.69 -15.29 -19.21
N GLY A 15 -3.31 -16.15 -18.27
CA GLY A 15 -2.22 -15.91 -17.33
C GLY A 15 -2.58 -14.98 -16.17
N GLN A 16 -3.87 -14.80 -15.87
CA GLN A 16 -4.33 -14.02 -14.72
C GLN A 16 -4.24 -14.89 -13.44
N PRO A 17 -3.62 -14.38 -12.36
CA PRO A 17 -3.51 -15.13 -11.11
C PRO A 17 -4.83 -15.12 -10.33
N LEU A 18 -5.22 -16.29 -9.85
CA LEU A 18 -6.38 -16.57 -9.01
C LEU A 18 -5.91 -17.16 -7.69
N SER A 19 -6.32 -16.58 -6.57
CA SER A 19 -6.05 -17.16 -5.25
C SER A 19 -6.91 -18.39 -5.00
N ARG A 20 -6.28 -19.54 -4.71
CA ARG A 20 -7.02 -20.75 -4.31
C ARG A 20 -7.72 -20.59 -2.97
N ALA A 21 -7.07 -19.91 -2.03
CA ALA A 21 -7.60 -19.74 -0.68
C ALA A 21 -8.87 -18.89 -0.66
N PHE A 22 -8.95 -17.86 -1.51
CA PHE A 22 -10.04 -16.90 -1.51
C PHE A 22 -10.98 -17.03 -2.72
N GLY A 23 -10.61 -17.83 -3.73
CA GLY A 23 -11.39 -17.96 -4.97
C GLY A 23 -11.60 -16.62 -5.68
N ASP A 24 -10.61 -15.72 -5.63
CA ASP A 24 -10.68 -14.38 -6.19
C ASP A 24 -9.42 -14.06 -7.01
N VAL A 25 -9.57 -13.14 -7.97
CA VAL A 25 -8.46 -12.70 -8.83
C VAL A 25 -7.67 -11.60 -8.14
N TYR A 26 -6.36 -11.55 -8.38
CA TYR A 26 -5.52 -10.48 -7.85
C TYR A 26 -5.75 -9.15 -8.56
N PHE A 27 -6.08 -9.19 -9.83
CA PHE A 27 -6.41 -8.00 -10.63
C PHE A 27 -7.19 -8.40 -11.89
N SER A 28 -7.90 -7.47 -12.50
CA SER A 28 -8.50 -7.67 -13.82
C SER A 28 -7.44 -7.48 -14.91
N ARG A 29 -7.19 -8.49 -15.73
CA ARG A 29 -6.21 -8.45 -16.82
C ARG A 29 -6.42 -7.29 -17.78
N HIS A 30 -7.65 -7.02 -18.16
CA HIS A 30 -7.96 -5.96 -19.13
C HIS A 30 -8.00 -4.57 -18.54
N SER A 31 -8.13 -4.45 -17.23
CA SER A 31 -8.37 -3.18 -16.56
C SER A 31 -7.57 -2.96 -15.28
N GLY A 32 -6.80 -3.96 -14.80
CA GLY A 32 -6.12 -3.89 -13.49
C GLY A 32 -5.26 -2.65 -13.34
N LEU A 33 -4.43 -2.32 -14.33
CA LEU A 33 -3.59 -1.14 -14.31
C LEU A 33 -4.41 0.16 -14.29
N ASN A 34 -5.46 0.25 -15.12
CA ASN A 34 -6.32 1.43 -15.15
C ASN A 34 -7.25 1.49 -13.93
N GLU A 35 -7.69 0.34 -13.41
CA GLU A 35 -8.41 0.26 -12.14
C GLU A 35 -7.55 0.77 -10.99
N THR A 36 -6.28 0.35 -10.87
CA THR A 36 -5.33 0.87 -9.89
C THR A 36 -5.17 2.39 -10.00
N ARG A 37 -4.98 2.89 -11.22
CA ARG A 37 -4.85 4.34 -11.47
C ARG A 37 -6.10 5.11 -11.04
N HIS A 38 -7.29 4.59 -11.32
CA HIS A 38 -8.55 5.22 -10.97
C HIS A 38 -8.85 5.11 -9.47
N VAL A 39 -8.85 3.88 -8.92
CA VAL A 39 -9.28 3.59 -7.55
C VAL A 39 -8.31 4.15 -6.52
N PHE A 40 -7.01 4.05 -6.77
CA PHE A 40 -6.03 4.37 -5.75
C PHE A 40 -5.28 5.67 -6.04
N LEU A 41 -4.74 5.84 -7.26
CA LEU A 41 -3.91 7.01 -7.53
C LEU A 41 -4.73 8.29 -7.68
N ALA A 42 -5.78 8.24 -8.51
CA ALA A 42 -6.63 9.42 -8.76
C ALA A 42 -7.47 9.79 -7.53
N THR A 43 -8.06 8.81 -6.85
CA THR A 43 -8.89 9.05 -5.65
C THR A 43 -8.07 9.69 -4.52
N ASN A 44 -6.81 9.31 -4.36
CA ASN A 44 -5.90 9.91 -3.40
C ASN A 44 -5.19 11.17 -3.95
N ARG A 45 -5.50 11.61 -5.17
CA ARG A 45 -4.92 12.80 -5.83
C ARG A 45 -3.40 12.78 -5.83
N LEU A 46 -2.81 11.61 -6.09
CA LEU A 46 -1.37 11.44 -5.91
C LEU A 46 -0.53 12.25 -6.90
N ALA A 47 -1.02 12.48 -8.12
CA ALA A 47 -0.28 13.26 -9.11
C ALA A 47 -0.01 14.68 -8.61
N GLU A 48 -1.04 15.35 -8.10
CA GLU A 48 -0.95 16.70 -7.56
C GLU A 48 -0.13 16.74 -6.27
N ARG A 49 -0.36 15.74 -5.39
CA ARG A 49 0.33 15.68 -4.10
C ARG A 49 1.82 15.38 -4.25
N PHE A 50 2.21 14.51 -5.16
CA PHE A 50 3.61 14.24 -5.47
C PHE A 50 4.30 15.46 -6.10
N ALA A 51 3.61 16.14 -7.03
CA ALA A 51 4.16 17.34 -7.66
C ALA A 51 4.34 18.52 -6.68
N ALA A 52 3.53 18.55 -5.61
CA ALA A 52 3.57 19.62 -4.60
C ALA A 52 4.59 19.37 -3.47
N LEU A 53 5.28 18.22 -3.46
CA LEU A 53 6.28 17.93 -2.43
C LEU A 53 7.48 18.86 -2.54
N GLY A 54 7.97 19.33 -1.39
CA GLY A 54 9.22 20.05 -1.27
C GLY A 54 10.45 19.14 -1.21
N ASP A 55 11.62 19.76 -1.22
CA ASP A 55 12.89 19.03 -1.07
C ASP A 55 12.99 18.39 0.32
N GLY A 56 13.31 17.10 0.35
CA GLY A 56 13.35 16.28 1.56
C GLY A 56 11.99 15.89 2.13
N GLU A 57 10.88 16.36 1.56
CA GLU A 57 9.55 15.95 2.01
C GLU A 57 9.24 14.50 1.59
N VAL A 58 8.44 13.85 2.42
CA VAL A 58 8.06 12.44 2.28
C VAL A 58 6.55 12.33 2.20
N LEU A 59 6.03 11.61 1.21
CA LEU A 59 4.65 11.13 1.22
C LEU A 59 4.64 9.63 1.51
N CYS A 60 3.85 9.26 2.51
CA CYS A 60 3.70 7.87 2.94
C CYS A 60 2.36 7.29 2.45
N ILE A 61 2.42 6.21 1.68
CA ILE A 61 1.26 5.42 1.27
C ILE A 61 1.20 4.16 2.13
N GLY A 62 0.03 3.86 2.70
CA GLY A 62 -0.28 2.60 3.35
C GLY A 62 -1.21 1.75 2.50
N GLU A 63 -0.97 0.46 2.45
CA GLU A 63 -1.77 -0.49 1.68
C GLU A 63 -2.11 -1.72 2.51
N THR A 64 -3.31 -2.24 2.32
CA THR A 64 -3.71 -3.56 2.80
C THR A 64 -3.76 -4.55 1.64
N GLY A 65 -2.92 -5.61 1.71
CA GLY A 65 -2.81 -6.60 0.63
C GLY A 65 -1.87 -6.19 -0.50
N PHE A 66 -0.57 -6.52 -0.34
CA PHE A 66 0.44 -6.24 -1.37
C PHE A 66 0.16 -6.98 -2.68
N GLY A 67 -0.31 -8.22 -2.59
CA GLY A 67 -0.65 -9.05 -3.74
C GLY A 67 0.52 -9.16 -4.73
N THR A 68 0.32 -8.65 -5.93
CA THR A 68 1.34 -8.64 -6.99
C THR A 68 2.22 -7.37 -6.99
N GLY A 69 1.99 -6.45 -6.05
CA GLY A 69 2.70 -5.18 -6.00
C GLY A 69 2.32 -4.18 -7.10
N LEU A 70 1.24 -4.44 -7.84
CA LEU A 70 0.81 -3.58 -8.95
C LEU A 70 0.56 -2.14 -8.49
N ASN A 71 -0.10 -1.95 -7.36
CA ASN A 71 -0.39 -0.63 -6.81
C ASN A 71 0.89 0.13 -6.45
N PHE A 72 1.84 -0.55 -5.82
CA PHE A 72 3.16 0.01 -5.51
C PHE A 72 3.90 0.46 -6.78
N LEU A 73 3.96 -0.40 -7.80
CA LEU A 73 4.64 -0.08 -9.06
C LEU A 73 4.00 1.11 -9.78
N CYS A 74 2.67 1.18 -9.79
CA CYS A 74 1.94 2.32 -10.35
C CYS A 74 2.20 3.62 -9.60
N ALA A 75 2.23 3.56 -8.27
CA ALA A 75 2.53 4.73 -7.42
C ALA A 75 3.99 5.18 -7.63
N TRP A 76 4.94 4.25 -7.70
CA TRP A 76 6.34 4.54 -7.96
C TRP A 76 6.55 5.16 -9.35
N GLN A 77 5.97 4.57 -10.41
CA GLN A 77 6.02 5.13 -11.76
C GLN A 77 5.48 6.56 -11.80
N LEU A 78 4.32 6.80 -11.16
CA LEU A 78 3.73 8.14 -11.08
C LEU A 78 4.65 9.11 -10.33
N PHE A 79 5.18 8.69 -9.18
CA PHE A 79 6.09 9.50 -8.37
C PHE A 79 7.33 9.93 -9.15
N GLU A 80 8.01 9.02 -9.84
CA GLU A 80 9.18 9.38 -10.64
C GLU A 80 8.86 10.35 -11.78
N ARG A 81 7.65 10.27 -12.32
CA ARG A 81 7.23 11.14 -13.41
C ARG A 81 6.94 12.59 -12.98
N VAL A 82 6.42 12.80 -11.78
CA VAL A 82 5.88 14.12 -11.39
C VAL A 82 6.52 14.74 -10.15
N ALA A 83 7.17 13.96 -9.29
CA ALA A 83 7.71 14.48 -8.03
C ALA A 83 9.06 15.17 -8.24
N PRO A 84 9.33 16.25 -7.47
CA PRO A 84 10.65 16.91 -7.44
C PRO A 84 11.78 15.93 -7.07
N ALA A 85 12.99 16.23 -7.53
CA ALA A 85 14.16 15.35 -7.36
C ALA A 85 14.51 15.06 -5.90
N GLY A 86 14.29 16.01 -4.98
CA GLY A 86 14.56 15.84 -3.56
C GLY A 86 13.43 15.20 -2.76
N ALA A 87 12.24 15.01 -3.35
CA ALA A 87 11.10 14.37 -2.68
C ALA A 87 11.29 12.86 -2.50
N ARG A 88 10.58 12.27 -1.55
CA ARG A 88 10.64 10.84 -1.23
C ARG A 88 9.25 10.22 -1.14
N LEU A 89 9.16 8.97 -1.57
CA LEU A 89 7.99 8.11 -1.42
C LEU A 89 8.31 7.00 -0.42
N GLU A 90 7.47 6.84 0.58
CA GLU A 90 7.44 5.68 1.46
C GLU A 90 6.15 4.89 1.21
N PHE A 91 6.29 3.61 0.91
CA PHE A 91 5.17 2.71 0.70
C PHE A 91 5.21 1.60 1.74
N VAL A 92 4.16 1.44 2.50
CA VAL A 92 4.01 0.41 3.53
C VAL A 92 2.86 -0.49 3.14
N SER A 93 3.11 -1.77 2.97
CA SER A 93 2.08 -2.74 2.61
C SER A 93 2.13 -3.97 3.49
N VAL A 94 0.96 -4.45 3.92
CA VAL A 94 0.84 -5.70 4.68
C VAL A 94 0.36 -6.81 3.76
N GLU A 95 0.97 -8.01 3.89
CA GLU A 95 0.60 -9.18 3.09
C GLU A 95 0.72 -10.46 3.93
N LYS A 96 -0.37 -11.20 4.01
CA LYS A 96 -0.42 -12.45 4.79
C LYS A 96 0.13 -13.65 4.02
N PHE A 97 -0.13 -13.70 2.72
CA PHE A 97 0.25 -14.78 1.83
C PHE A 97 1.02 -14.24 0.62
N PRO A 98 2.30 -13.86 0.81
CA PRO A 98 3.08 -13.30 -0.28
C PRO A 98 3.25 -14.30 -1.43
N LEU A 99 3.30 -13.80 -2.65
CA LEU A 99 3.59 -14.61 -3.82
C LEU A 99 5.04 -15.13 -3.76
N ALA A 100 5.27 -16.33 -4.28
CA ALA A 100 6.63 -16.75 -4.60
C ALA A 100 7.21 -15.85 -5.69
N ALA A 101 8.53 -15.65 -5.69
CA ALA A 101 9.19 -14.76 -6.66
C ALA A 101 8.92 -15.15 -8.12
N THR A 102 8.78 -16.45 -8.40
CA THR A 102 8.41 -16.97 -9.72
C THR A 102 7.01 -16.58 -10.15
N ASP A 103 6.05 -16.65 -9.23
CA ASP A 103 4.66 -16.27 -9.48
C ASP A 103 4.51 -14.76 -9.61
N LEU A 104 5.23 -14.01 -8.76
CA LEU A 104 5.28 -12.56 -8.85
C LEU A 104 5.83 -12.10 -10.22
N ARG A 105 6.93 -12.69 -10.67
CA ARG A 105 7.50 -12.42 -12.00
C ARG A 105 6.50 -12.71 -13.12
N ARG A 106 5.82 -13.85 -13.03
CA ARG A 106 4.80 -14.24 -14.03
C ARG A 106 3.65 -13.26 -14.07
N ALA A 107 3.14 -12.83 -12.91
CA ALA A 107 2.04 -11.88 -12.82
C ALA A 107 2.44 -10.50 -13.38
N LEU A 108 3.63 -10.01 -13.04
CA LEU A 108 4.11 -8.70 -13.47
C LEU A 108 4.48 -8.64 -14.96
N ALA A 109 4.80 -9.77 -15.58
CA ALA A 109 5.04 -9.85 -17.02
C ALA A 109 3.81 -9.47 -17.87
N LEU A 110 2.61 -9.43 -17.29
CA LEU A 110 1.40 -8.96 -17.95
C LEU A 110 1.37 -7.43 -18.18
N TRP A 111 2.29 -6.70 -17.54
CA TRP A 111 2.35 -5.23 -17.56
C TRP A 111 3.71 -4.74 -18.09
N PRO A 112 3.99 -4.87 -19.41
CA PRO A 112 5.28 -4.48 -19.98
C PRO A 112 5.60 -2.99 -19.79
N GLU A 113 4.59 -2.12 -19.65
CA GLU A 113 4.78 -0.70 -19.35
C GLU A 113 5.33 -0.43 -17.94
N LEU A 114 5.33 -1.41 -17.05
CA LEU A 114 5.92 -1.34 -15.72
C LEU A 114 7.26 -2.10 -15.63
N ALA A 115 7.77 -2.64 -16.73
CA ALA A 115 8.95 -3.51 -16.73
C ALA A 115 10.17 -2.94 -15.98
N PRO A 116 10.58 -1.65 -16.12
CA PRO A 116 11.73 -1.12 -15.39
C PRO A 116 11.56 -1.19 -13.87
N TRP A 117 10.37 -0.89 -13.36
CA TRP A 117 10.05 -0.91 -11.93
C TRP A 117 9.84 -2.33 -11.41
N SER A 118 9.19 -3.20 -12.19
CA SER A 118 8.98 -4.60 -11.82
C SER A 118 10.29 -5.38 -11.76
N GLU A 119 11.21 -5.18 -12.68
CA GLU A 119 12.54 -5.81 -12.62
C GLU A 119 13.36 -5.32 -11.42
N ALA A 120 13.28 -4.04 -11.07
CA ALA A 120 13.92 -3.52 -9.87
C ALA A 120 13.32 -4.12 -8.59
N LEU A 121 11.99 -4.25 -8.51
CA LEU A 121 11.31 -4.93 -7.40
C LEU A 121 11.75 -6.39 -7.31
N LEU A 122 11.68 -7.14 -8.40
CA LEU A 122 12.04 -8.56 -8.46
C LEU A 122 13.52 -8.80 -8.11
N GLY A 123 14.39 -7.85 -8.41
CA GLY A 123 15.81 -7.90 -8.04
C GLY A 123 16.06 -7.86 -6.54
N GLN A 124 15.12 -7.33 -5.74
CA GLN A 124 15.21 -7.28 -4.28
C GLN A 124 14.22 -8.23 -3.56
N TYR A 125 13.20 -8.72 -4.26
CA TYR A 125 12.21 -9.67 -3.74
C TYR A 125 12.74 -11.12 -3.80
N LEU A 126 13.90 -11.36 -3.15
CA LEU A 126 14.61 -12.64 -3.32
C LEU A 126 14.35 -13.63 -2.19
N ALA A 127 14.15 -13.14 -0.98
CA ALA A 127 13.92 -13.96 0.20
C ALA A 127 12.75 -13.37 1.01
N VAL A 128 11.58 -13.97 0.85
CA VAL A 128 10.37 -13.56 1.55
C VAL A 128 10.27 -14.38 2.83
N HIS A 129 10.28 -13.70 3.98
CA HIS A 129 10.18 -14.30 5.31
C HIS A 129 9.26 -13.47 6.21
N PRO A 130 8.68 -14.06 7.28
CA PRO A 130 7.80 -13.34 8.20
C PRO A 130 8.45 -12.10 8.80
N GLY A 131 7.64 -11.10 9.07
CA GLY A 131 8.06 -9.87 9.72
C GLY A 131 8.24 -8.70 8.76
N PHE A 132 9.05 -7.73 9.15
CA PHE A 132 9.23 -6.49 8.42
C PHE A 132 10.42 -6.57 7.47
N GLN A 133 10.18 -6.31 6.19
CA GLN A 133 11.22 -6.22 5.17
C GLN A 133 11.25 -4.82 4.58
N ARG A 134 12.45 -4.24 4.50
CA ARG A 134 12.66 -2.92 3.92
C ARG A 134 13.43 -3.03 2.61
N LEU A 135 12.83 -2.55 1.52
CA LEU A 135 13.45 -2.45 0.21
C LEU A 135 13.60 -0.97 -0.17
N ALA A 136 14.67 -0.61 -0.86
CA ALA A 136 14.94 0.77 -1.26
C ALA A 136 15.31 0.85 -2.75
N PHE A 137 14.72 1.82 -3.42
CA PHE A 137 14.83 2.00 -4.87
C PHE A 137 15.15 3.44 -5.22
N ALA A 138 15.52 3.68 -6.49
CA ALA A 138 15.76 5.02 -7.03
C ALA A 138 16.72 5.87 -6.17
N GLY A 139 17.87 5.29 -5.76
CA GLY A 139 18.82 5.98 -4.89
C GLY A 139 18.24 6.28 -3.49
N ALA A 140 17.39 5.40 -2.95
CA ALA A 140 16.66 5.54 -1.70
C ALA A 140 15.60 6.66 -1.67
N ARG A 141 15.19 7.15 -2.85
CA ARG A 141 14.05 8.07 -2.95
C ARG A 141 12.70 7.34 -2.79
N VAL A 142 12.66 6.07 -3.11
CA VAL A 142 11.46 5.22 -2.98
C VAL A 142 11.77 4.09 -2.02
N GLY A 143 11.01 4.00 -0.96
CA GLY A 143 11.10 2.95 0.04
C GLY A 143 9.84 2.10 0.06
N LEU A 144 10.01 0.77 0.13
CA LEU A 144 8.94 -0.19 0.33
C LEU A 144 9.18 -0.95 1.62
N SER A 145 8.24 -0.86 2.56
CA SER A 145 8.19 -1.70 3.76
C SER A 145 7.12 -2.76 3.59
N LEU A 146 7.52 -4.00 3.45
CA LEU A 146 6.62 -5.15 3.42
C LEU A 146 6.47 -5.74 4.82
N LEU A 147 5.25 -5.79 5.32
CA LEU A 147 4.87 -6.39 6.58
C LEU A 147 4.27 -7.76 6.25
N LEU A 148 5.07 -8.82 6.40
CA LEU A 148 4.69 -10.17 6.01
C LEU A 148 4.11 -10.94 7.19
N GLY A 149 2.80 -11.06 7.22
CA GLY A 149 2.01 -11.65 8.28
C GLY A 149 0.58 -11.14 8.33
N ASP A 150 -0.14 -11.54 9.37
CA ASP A 150 -1.51 -11.06 9.59
C ASP A 150 -1.53 -9.55 9.84
N ALA A 151 -2.48 -8.84 9.23
CA ALA A 151 -2.59 -7.39 9.34
C ALA A 151 -2.77 -6.91 10.79
N LEU A 152 -3.57 -7.63 11.58
CA LEU A 152 -3.84 -7.29 12.99
C LEU A 152 -2.69 -7.69 13.92
N GLU A 153 -1.73 -8.48 13.46
CA GLU A 153 -0.48 -8.76 14.17
C GLU A 153 0.62 -7.77 13.77
N CYS A 154 0.69 -7.39 12.50
CA CYS A 154 1.75 -6.54 11.96
C CYS A 154 1.50 -5.04 12.21
N LEU A 155 0.31 -4.53 11.88
CA LEU A 155 0.02 -3.09 11.98
C LEU A 155 0.20 -2.51 13.39
N PRO A 156 -0.19 -3.19 14.49
CA PRO A 156 0.04 -2.68 15.84
C PRO A 156 1.52 -2.45 16.19
N GLN A 157 2.44 -3.14 15.52
CA GLN A 157 3.89 -2.99 15.70
C GLN A 157 4.48 -1.84 14.87
N LEU A 158 3.71 -1.29 13.93
CA LEU A 158 4.15 -0.22 13.07
C LEU A 158 3.93 1.14 13.74
N ASP A 159 4.96 1.99 13.68
CA ASP A 159 4.87 3.42 13.96
C ASP A 159 5.09 4.19 12.66
N ALA A 160 4.02 4.61 12.03
CA ALA A 160 4.02 5.34 10.77
C ALA A 160 2.95 6.44 10.78
N ARG A 161 3.09 7.39 9.85
CA ARG A 161 2.05 8.38 9.53
C ARG A 161 1.74 8.27 8.06
N VAL A 162 0.63 7.63 7.78
CA VAL A 162 0.17 7.35 6.42
C VAL A 162 -0.62 8.55 5.91
N ASP A 163 -0.22 9.07 4.77
CA ASP A 163 -0.83 10.21 4.11
C ASP A 163 -1.94 9.79 3.12
N ALA A 164 -1.84 8.58 2.57
CA ALA A 164 -2.82 8.03 1.63
C ALA A 164 -2.98 6.52 1.84
N TRP A 165 -4.21 6.05 1.97
CA TRP A 165 -4.52 4.64 2.11
C TRP A 165 -5.04 4.04 0.80
N PHE A 166 -4.46 2.90 0.44
CA PHE A 166 -4.96 1.95 -0.54
C PHE A 166 -5.59 0.79 0.21
N LEU A 167 -6.87 0.87 0.46
CA LEU A 167 -7.59 -0.21 1.13
C LEU A 167 -7.98 -1.25 0.08
N ASP A 168 -7.05 -2.16 -0.13
CA ASP A 168 -7.11 -3.22 -1.13
C ASP A 168 -7.16 -4.61 -0.49
N GLY A 169 -7.28 -5.64 -1.32
CA GLY A 169 -7.39 -7.04 -0.94
C GLY A 169 -8.54 -7.72 -1.65
N PHE A 170 -8.78 -8.98 -1.30
CA PHE A 170 -9.91 -9.72 -1.85
C PHE A 170 -11.26 -9.18 -1.37
N ALA A 171 -12.30 -9.40 -2.18
CA ALA A 171 -13.63 -8.86 -1.94
C ALA A 171 -14.11 -9.12 -0.49
N PRO A 172 -14.82 -8.18 0.15
CA PRO A 172 -15.24 -8.30 1.54
C PRO A 172 -16.01 -9.59 1.88
N ALA A 173 -16.75 -10.13 0.91
CA ALA A 173 -17.46 -11.39 1.07
C ALA A 173 -16.54 -12.63 1.04
N LYS A 174 -15.33 -12.50 0.48
CA LYS A 174 -14.36 -13.58 0.33
C LYS A 174 -13.27 -13.55 1.40
N ASN A 175 -12.94 -12.39 1.90
CA ASN A 175 -11.92 -12.17 2.93
C ASN A 175 -12.41 -11.17 4.00
N PRO A 176 -13.42 -11.52 4.82
CA PRO A 176 -14.03 -10.59 5.77
C PRO A 176 -13.06 -10.05 6.84
N ASP A 177 -12.01 -10.79 7.19
CA ASP A 177 -11.03 -10.40 8.21
C ASP A 177 -10.30 -9.10 7.85
N MET A 178 -10.05 -8.89 6.56
CA MET A 178 -9.43 -7.67 6.04
C MET A 178 -10.37 -6.45 5.98
N TRP A 179 -11.61 -6.60 6.46
CA TRP A 179 -12.64 -5.55 6.46
C TRP A 179 -13.29 -5.38 7.83
N SER A 180 -12.52 -5.67 8.87
CA SER A 180 -12.99 -5.66 10.26
C SER A 180 -12.86 -4.28 10.93
N PRO A 181 -13.67 -3.98 11.94
CA PRO A 181 -13.53 -2.76 12.75
C PRO A 181 -12.14 -2.63 13.40
N ALA A 182 -11.52 -3.75 13.78
CA ALA A 182 -10.17 -3.76 14.34
C ALA A 182 -9.14 -3.26 13.33
N LEU A 183 -9.23 -3.70 12.07
CA LEU A 183 -8.37 -3.19 11.00
C LEU A 183 -8.60 -1.69 10.78
N PHE A 184 -9.85 -1.23 10.72
CA PHE A 184 -10.16 0.18 10.51
C PHE A 184 -9.64 1.07 11.66
N ALA A 185 -9.63 0.57 12.88
CA ALA A 185 -9.01 1.26 14.02
C ALA A 185 -7.49 1.42 13.85
N GLU A 186 -6.80 0.39 13.32
CA GLU A 186 -5.37 0.47 13.02
C GLU A 186 -5.08 1.45 11.86
N LEU A 187 -5.91 1.45 10.81
CA LEU A 187 -5.79 2.46 9.75
C LEU A 187 -5.93 3.88 10.32
N ALA A 188 -6.93 4.11 11.17
CA ALA A 188 -7.14 5.40 11.83
C ALA A 188 -5.94 5.80 12.71
N ARG A 189 -5.40 4.85 13.51
CA ARG A 189 -4.24 5.08 14.37
C ARG A 189 -3.01 5.52 13.58
N LEU A 190 -2.80 4.92 12.42
CA LEU A 190 -1.63 5.18 11.56
C LEU A 190 -1.85 6.38 10.62
N SER A 191 -3.05 6.91 10.51
CA SER A 191 -3.36 8.03 9.60
C SER A 191 -2.72 9.33 10.04
N ALA A 192 -2.12 10.05 9.09
CA ALA A 192 -1.83 11.45 9.24
C ALA A 192 -3.13 12.28 9.28
N PRO A 193 -3.14 13.49 9.88
CA PRO A 193 -4.28 14.39 9.74
C PRO A 193 -4.63 14.61 8.27
N GLN A 194 -5.91 14.51 7.92
CA GLN A 194 -6.41 14.62 6.54
C GLN A 194 -5.87 13.54 5.57
N ALA A 195 -5.40 12.40 6.08
CA ALA A 195 -5.03 11.27 5.24
C ALA A 195 -6.22 10.86 4.36
N THR A 196 -5.94 10.62 3.09
CA THR A 196 -6.97 10.18 2.13
C THR A 196 -7.07 8.67 2.07
N LEU A 197 -8.18 8.14 1.59
CA LEU A 197 -8.42 6.71 1.44
C LEU A 197 -9.20 6.43 0.15
N GLY A 198 -8.75 5.44 -0.61
CA GLY A 198 -9.48 4.87 -1.74
C GLY A 198 -9.64 3.36 -1.58
N THR A 199 -10.79 2.84 -2.02
CA THR A 199 -11.04 1.40 -2.10
C THR A 199 -12.03 1.07 -3.20
N PHE A 200 -11.87 -0.08 -3.83
CA PHE A 200 -12.69 -0.56 -4.93
C PHE A 200 -14.11 -0.98 -4.51
N THR A 201 -14.32 -1.23 -3.22
CA THR A 201 -15.62 -1.70 -2.71
C THR A 201 -16.56 -0.55 -2.38
N SER A 202 -17.86 -0.78 -2.56
CA SER A 202 -18.95 0.11 -2.09
C SER A 202 -19.77 -0.50 -0.96
N ALA A 203 -19.28 -1.58 -0.33
CA ALA A 203 -20.00 -2.32 0.70
C ALA A 203 -20.39 -1.41 1.88
N GLY A 204 -21.68 -1.47 2.24
CA GLY A 204 -22.24 -0.58 3.26
C GLY A 204 -21.62 -0.75 4.63
N PHE A 205 -21.26 -1.97 5.02
CA PHE A 205 -20.62 -2.21 6.32
C PHE A 205 -19.18 -1.68 6.37
N VAL A 206 -18.43 -1.76 5.28
CA VAL A 206 -17.09 -1.16 5.15
C VAL A 206 -17.20 0.35 5.31
N ARG A 207 -18.15 0.99 4.58
CA ARG A 207 -18.37 2.42 4.70
C ARG A 207 -18.69 2.84 6.13
N ARG A 208 -19.60 2.13 6.81
CA ARG A 208 -19.98 2.45 8.20
C ARG A 208 -18.80 2.25 9.17
N GLY A 209 -18.09 1.13 9.07
CA GLY A 209 -16.95 0.86 9.94
C GLY A 209 -15.83 1.90 9.80
N LEU A 210 -15.54 2.36 8.58
CA LEU A 210 -14.57 3.44 8.34
C LEU A 210 -15.06 4.79 8.92
N ILE A 211 -16.37 5.08 8.86
CA ILE A 211 -16.95 6.27 9.49
C ILE A 211 -16.79 6.20 11.02
N GLU A 212 -17.08 5.06 11.62
CA GLU A 212 -16.90 4.82 13.06
C GLU A 212 -15.43 4.95 13.48
N ALA A 213 -14.49 4.59 12.60
CA ALA A 213 -13.05 4.77 12.81
C ALA A 213 -12.55 6.23 12.60
N GLY A 214 -13.42 7.16 12.18
CA GLY A 214 -13.09 8.57 12.05
C GLY A 214 -12.81 9.06 10.63
N PHE A 215 -13.13 8.27 9.60
CA PHE A 215 -13.05 8.72 8.21
C PHE A 215 -14.35 9.33 7.72
N ALA A 216 -14.28 10.48 7.07
CA ALA A 216 -15.42 11.03 6.31
C ALA A 216 -15.50 10.30 4.97
N MET A 217 -16.42 9.36 4.84
CA MET A 217 -16.55 8.47 3.69
C MET A 217 -17.64 8.92 2.72
N GLN A 218 -17.33 8.89 1.45
CA GLN A 218 -18.26 9.18 0.35
C GLN A 218 -18.24 8.06 -0.70
N ARG A 219 -19.35 7.94 -1.42
CA ARG A 219 -19.42 7.13 -2.62
C ARG A 219 -19.03 7.98 -3.82
N VAL A 220 -18.19 7.43 -4.67
CA VAL A 220 -17.71 8.06 -5.90
C VAL A 220 -17.88 7.09 -7.05
N PRO A 221 -17.85 7.55 -8.32
CA PRO A 221 -17.94 6.68 -9.47
C PRO A 221 -16.88 5.56 -9.42
N GLY A 222 -17.33 4.32 -9.59
CA GLY A 222 -16.46 3.16 -9.66
C GLY A 222 -15.73 3.06 -10.99
N TYR A 223 -14.95 1.99 -11.16
CA TYR A 223 -14.23 1.71 -12.40
C TYR A 223 -14.93 0.58 -13.19
N GLY A 224 -14.95 0.70 -14.50
CA GLY A 224 -15.51 -0.30 -15.41
C GLY A 224 -17.00 -0.55 -15.17
N GLN A 225 -17.38 -1.77 -14.82
CA GLN A 225 -18.78 -2.14 -14.54
C GLN A 225 -19.24 -1.81 -13.12
N LYS A 226 -18.32 -1.43 -12.23
CA LYS A 226 -18.65 -1.04 -10.86
C LYS A 226 -19.24 0.37 -10.85
N ARG A 227 -20.50 0.51 -10.46
CA ARG A 227 -21.19 1.83 -10.41
C ARG A 227 -20.54 2.77 -9.40
N GLU A 228 -20.15 2.23 -8.24
CA GLU A 228 -19.66 3.01 -7.11
C GLU A 228 -18.47 2.32 -6.45
N MET A 229 -17.63 3.12 -5.88
CA MET A 229 -16.56 2.75 -4.96
C MET A 229 -16.54 3.73 -3.78
N LEU A 230 -15.68 3.52 -2.80
CA LEU A 230 -15.57 4.42 -1.65
C LEU A 230 -14.26 5.22 -1.69
N SER A 231 -14.40 6.48 -1.31
CA SER A 231 -13.31 7.40 -1.04
C SER A 231 -13.53 8.03 0.33
N GLY A 232 -12.47 8.41 1.00
CA GLY A 232 -12.58 9.03 2.32
C GLY A 232 -11.39 9.90 2.69
N THR A 233 -11.59 10.67 3.77
CA THR A 233 -10.55 11.49 4.38
C THR A 233 -10.63 11.31 5.90
N TYR A 234 -9.50 11.07 6.54
CA TYR A 234 -9.42 10.94 7.98
C TYR A 234 -9.63 12.28 8.67
N GLN A 235 -10.58 12.35 9.57
CA GLN A 235 -10.95 13.54 10.35
C GLN A 235 -10.79 13.35 11.86
N GLY A 236 -10.37 12.16 12.27
CA GLY A 236 -10.13 11.87 13.68
C GLY A 236 -8.88 12.60 14.22
N PRO A 237 -8.72 12.58 15.55
CA PRO A 237 -7.54 13.16 16.18
C PRO A 237 -6.29 12.35 15.80
N PRO A 238 -5.10 12.99 15.71
CA PRO A 238 -3.86 12.24 15.52
C PRO A 238 -3.66 11.31 16.71
N ALA A 239 -3.42 10.03 16.45
CA ALA A 239 -3.34 8.97 17.47
C ALA A 239 -2.29 9.26 18.55
N ASN A 240 -1.22 9.98 18.20
CA ASN A 240 -0.10 10.29 19.07
C ASN A 240 -0.05 11.77 19.46
N ALA A 241 -1.21 12.45 19.47
CA ALA A 241 -1.30 13.85 19.93
C ALA A 241 -0.75 13.96 21.35
N GLY A 242 0.17 14.89 21.57
CA GLY A 242 0.80 15.13 22.86
C GLY A 242 1.99 14.21 23.21
N LYS A 243 2.39 13.30 22.33
CA LYS A 243 3.57 12.45 22.51
C LYS A 243 4.72 12.96 21.63
N PRO A 244 5.66 13.75 22.14
CA PRO A 244 6.67 14.42 21.32
C PRO A 244 7.64 13.45 20.63
N TRP A 245 7.86 12.25 21.16
CA TRP A 245 8.71 11.21 20.55
C TRP A 245 8.09 10.57 19.30
N TYR A 246 6.81 10.78 19.04
CA TYR A 246 6.14 10.37 17.80
C TYR A 246 6.10 11.50 16.75
N ALA A 247 6.60 12.68 17.09
CA ALA A 247 6.62 13.77 16.13
C ALA A 247 7.55 13.43 14.96
N ARG A 248 7.03 13.56 13.74
CA ARG A 248 7.86 13.44 12.54
C ARG A 248 8.89 14.58 12.57
N PRO A 249 10.20 14.28 12.48
CA PRO A 249 11.20 15.32 12.40
C PRO A 249 10.94 16.24 11.21
N ALA A 250 11.18 17.54 11.38
CA ALA A 250 11.14 18.46 10.26
C ALA A 250 12.17 18.03 9.20
N PRO A 251 11.90 18.22 7.90
CA PRO A 251 12.88 17.96 6.86
C PRO A 251 14.16 18.74 7.13
N HIS A 252 15.31 18.08 7.09
CA HIS A 252 16.59 18.76 7.24
C HIS A 252 17.07 19.27 5.87
N ALA A 253 17.20 20.58 5.73
CA ALA A 253 17.97 21.18 4.65
C ALA A 253 19.46 21.02 4.99
N GLY A 254 20.23 20.24 4.21
CA GLY A 254 21.66 20.10 4.40
C GLY A 254 22.20 18.67 4.36
N ARG A 255 23.51 18.55 4.50
CA ARG A 255 24.21 17.25 4.51
C ARG A 255 23.80 16.43 5.72
N ARG A 256 23.40 15.17 5.48
CA ARG A 256 23.12 14.20 6.53
C ARG A 256 24.34 13.33 6.72
N ALA A 257 24.76 13.15 7.96
CA ALA A 257 25.76 12.17 8.35
C ALA A 257 25.09 11.11 9.26
N ALA A 258 25.35 9.86 9.01
CA ALA A 258 24.92 8.77 9.88
C ALA A 258 26.16 8.10 10.48
N LEU A 259 26.14 7.90 11.80
CA LEU A 259 27.15 7.12 12.52
C LEU A 259 26.51 5.78 12.88
N VAL A 260 27.09 4.70 12.42
CA VAL A 260 26.72 3.34 12.82
C VAL A 260 27.68 2.89 13.92
N VAL A 261 27.13 2.64 15.11
CA VAL A 261 27.91 2.11 16.25
C VAL A 261 27.45 0.68 16.49
N GLY A 262 28.41 -0.26 16.48
CA GLY A 262 28.11 -1.66 16.78
C GLY A 262 27.56 -2.46 15.60
N GLY A 263 28.16 -2.32 14.42
CA GLY A 263 27.91 -3.20 13.27
C GLY A 263 28.59 -4.58 13.40
N GLY A 264 28.55 -5.19 14.57
CA GLY A 264 29.05 -6.56 14.77
C GLY A 264 28.11 -7.61 14.17
N LEU A 265 28.68 -8.71 13.65
CA LEU A 265 27.98 -9.90 13.17
C LEU A 265 27.16 -10.57 14.27
#